data_9af59b9673cb654b7a3f43c6630adfba
#
_entry.id   9af59b9673cb654b7a3f43c6630adfba
#
_cell.length_a   1.000
_cell.length_b   1.000
_cell.length_c   1.000
_cell.angle_alpha   90.00
_cell.angle_beta   90.00
_cell.angle_gamma   90.00
#
_symmetry.space_group_name_H-M   'P 1'
#
loop_
_entity.id
_entity.type
_entity.pdbx_description
1 polymer ?
#
loop_
_entity_poly.entity_id
_entity_poly.type
_entity_poly.pdbx_seq_one_letter_code
_entity_poly.pdbx_strand_id
1 'polypeptide(L)'
;MKQIFFYLAIVLIFFSCEKRYIYYGGGDGNDSPSGVLTIEYTLTEDDYKAIVANKDNHVIALSECPIDSITGSIIDSIQYKAFKFIADTLAFNTHAPAEIYVPAFLSEKFPRLQPGSMIRLSYHVLRSDSIIVETVTFSRFDVWVSAIYYRQAIAGDGNQGKLVIQNVIKDDELSYVWSFSNRYGMIASAYKGGNNYPSLSWVVTPSIDLRYAKNPKFSFDQARKYGVDFFKECLVMLSTDYVGDVTKCHWDTIPYNQDEQGNFLVPDGSSWTFMNTGEMDLSKYVGKKIHIGFQYTSSSEGAATWEFKNLLVSEPAE
;
A
#
# COMPACT_ATOMS: atom_id res chain seq x y z
N MET A 1 -9.46 35.54 41.98
CA MET A 1 -9.25 35.39 40.51
C MET A 1 -7.76 35.24 40.26
N LYS A 2 -7.30 34.01 40.06
CA LYS A 2 -5.90 33.71 39.69
C LYS A 2 -5.88 33.44 38.22
N GLN A 3 -5.25 34.31 37.42
CA GLN A 3 -4.94 34.06 36.03
C GLN A 3 -3.78 33.06 35.99
N ILE A 4 -4.04 31.89 35.39
CA ILE A 4 -3.00 30.92 35.09
C ILE A 4 -2.50 31.23 33.66
N PHE A 5 -1.29 31.78 33.60
CA PHE A 5 -0.57 31.92 32.32
C PHE A 5 -0.02 30.54 31.90
N PHE A 6 -0.54 29.97 30.82
CA PHE A 6 0.07 28.84 30.15
C PHE A 6 1.29 29.33 29.35
N TYR A 7 2.47 29.02 29.83
CA TYR A 7 3.70 29.19 29.04
C TYR A 7 3.77 28.08 27.98
N LEU A 8 3.72 28.49 26.71
CA LEU A 8 3.98 27.64 25.55
C LEU A 8 5.49 27.36 25.50
N ALA A 9 5.93 26.20 25.92
CA ALA A 9 7.32 25.79 25.78
C ALA A 9 7.57 25.34 24.32
N ILE A 10 8.16 26.23 23.52
CA ILE A 10 8.68 25.90 22.19
C ILE A 10 10.06 25.25 22.39
N VAL A 11 10.13 23.93 22.27
CA VAL A 11 11.41 23.22 22.24
C VAL A 11 11.95 23.26 20.81
N LEU A 12 12.89 24.14 20.56
CA LEU A 12 13.67 24.20 19.31
C LEU A 12 14.83 23.20 19.41
N ILE A 13 14.69 22.07 18.72
CA ILE A 13 15.82 21.13 18.54
C ILE A 13 16.49 21.48 17.21
N PHE A 14 17.68 22.09 17.29
CA PHE A 14 18.50 22.37 16.14
C PHE A 14 19.35 21.13 15.78
N PHE A 15 18.99 20.43 14.73
CA PHE A 15 19.96 19.67 13.94
C PHE A 15 19.72 19.98 12.45
N SER A 16 20.76 20.54 11.82
CA SER A 16 20.88 20.91 10.40
C SER A 16 19.63 21.50 9.71
N CYS A 17 19.55 22.81 9.67
CA CYS A 17 18.77 23.68 8.76
C CYS A 17 17.26 23.40 8.51
N GLU A 18 16.64 22.40 9.08
CA GLU A 18 15.18 22.18 9.00
C GLU A 18 14.49 22.63 10.29
N LYS A 19 13.62 23.63 10.18
CA LYS A 19 12.77 24.04 11.29
C LYS A 19 11.64 23.03 11.45
N ARG A 20 11.72 22.17 12.45
CA ARG A 20 10.61 21.29 12.86
C ARG A 20 9.68 22.08 13.76
N TYR A 21 8.39 22.07 13.45
CA TYR A 21 7.34 22.66 14.26
C TYR A 21 6.43 21.52 14.77
N ILE A 22 6.22 21.49 16.10
CA ILE A 22 5.22 20.63 16.70
C ILE A 22 3.92 21.44 16.76
N TYR A 23 2.91 21.04 15.98
CA TYR A 23 1.60 21.68 15.97
C TYR A 23 0.62 20.89 16.83
N TYR A 24 0.20 21.48 17.95
CA TYR A 24 -0.88 20.94 18.78
C TYR A 24 -2.18 21.61 18.30
N GLY A 25 -3.04 20.86 17.61
CA GLY A 25 -4.28 21.37 17.02
C GLY A 25 -5.20 22.06 18.04
N GLY A 26 -5.69 23.25 17.69
CA GLY A 26 -6.62 24.03 18.50
C GLY A 26 -6.51 25.53 18.22
N GLY A 27 -6.66 25.98 16.96
CA GLY A 27 -6.85 27.39 16.60
C GLY A 27 -7.93 27.51 15.54
N ASP A 28 -8.79 28.47 15.68
CA ASP A 28 -9.68 28.95 14.65
C ASP A 28 -8.85 29.27 13.39
N GLY A 29 -9.36 28.94 12.22
CA GLY A 29 -8.69 28.82 10.91
C GLY A 29 -7.79 29.99 10.43
N ASN A 30 -7.53 31.01 11.26
CA ASN A 30 -6.60 32.10 10.98
C ASN A 30 -5.15 31.84 11.39
N ASP A 31 -4.88 30.83 12.23
CA ASP A 31 -3.54 30.51 12.75
C ASP A 31 -2.86 29.32 12.04
N SER A 32 -3.38 28.90 10.87
CA SER A 32 -2.73 27.85 10.08
C SER A 32 -1.30 28.25 9.71
N PRO A 33 -0.31 27.37 9.93
CA PRO A 33 1.07 27.62 9.56
C PRO A 33 1.20 27.88 8.06
N SER A 34 2.12 28.77 7.67
CA SER A 34 2.32 29.18 6.27
C SER A 34 3.78 29.08 5.86
N GLY A 35 4.03 28.87 4.56
CA GLY A 35 5.36 28.74 4.00
C GLY A 35 5.78 27.27 3.81
N VAL A 36 7.09 27.02 3.72
CA VAL A 36 7.67 25.67 3.63
C VAL A 36 8.07 25.22 5.03
N LEU A 37 7.39 24.24 5.57
CA LEU A 37 7.57 23.77 6.94
C LEU A 37 7.58 22.23 7.01
N THR A 38 8.29 21.72 8.01
CA THR A 38 8.13 20.33 8.48
C THR A 38 7.36 20.36 9.81
N ILE A 39 6.23 19.65 9.86
CA ILE A 39 5.30 19.63 10.98
C ILE A 39 5.16 18.20 11.49
N GLU A 40 5.19 18.01 12.81
CA GLU A 40 4.69 16.79 13.45
C GLU A 40 3.26 17.01 13.91
N TYR A 41 2.35 16.16 13.49
CA TYR A 41 0.94 16.27 13.77
C TYR A 41 0.31 14.93 14.12
N THR A 42 -0.54 14.90 15.15
CA THR A 42 -1.32 13.72 15.49
C THR A 42 -2.80 14.02 15.26
N LEU A 43 -3.51 13.14 14.54
CA LEU A 43 -4.94 13.31 14.29
C LEU A 43 -5.73 13.30 15.61
N THR A 44 -6.60 14.29 15.74
CA THR A 44 -7.58 14.39 16.80
C THR A 44 -8.88 13.67 16.43
N GLU A 45 -9.79 13.48 17.38
CA GLU A 45 -11.14 12.95 17.12
C GLU A 45 -11.89 13.76 16.05
N ASP A 46 -11.81 15.10 16.13
CA ASP A 46 -12.46 15.98 15.15
C ASP A 46 -11.85 15.87 13.76
N ASP A 47 -10.55 15.56 13.65
CA ASP A 47 -9.89 15.34 12.36
C ASP A 47 -10.40 14.07 11.66
N TYR A 48 -10.62 12.98 12.38
CA TYR A 48 -11.22 11.76 11.80
C TYR A 48 -12.63 12.04 11.26
N LYS A 49 -13.43 12.81 12.00
CA LYS A 49 -14.76 13.24 11.56
C LYS A 49 -14.66 14.14 10.32
N ALA A 50 -13.72 15.09 10.30
CA ALA A 50 -13.46 15.97 9.17
C ALA A 50 -13.00 15.21 7.93
N ILE A 51 -12.15 14.18 8.06
CA ILE A 51 -11.73 13.30 6.96
C ILE A 51 -12.94 12.62 6.32
N VAL A 52 -13.86 12.09 7.12
CA VAL A 52 -15.09 11.45 6.62
C VAL A 52 -16.07 12.47 6.03
N ALA A 53 -16.14 13.68 6.56
CA ALA A 53 -17.00 14.76 6.05
C ALA A 53 -16.45 15.45 4.79
N ASN A 54 -15.17 15.25 4.45
CA ASN A 54 -14.54 15.88 3.30
C ASN A 54 -15.17 15.42 1.97
N LYS A 55 -15.53 16.38 1.10
CA LYS A 55 -16.26 16.10 -0.15
C LYS A 55 -15.45 15.28 -1.15
N ASP A 56 -14.15 15.55 -1.28
CA ASP A 56 -13.28 14.83 -2.21
C ASP A 56 -13.10 13.38 -1.76
N ASN A 57 -12.99 13.15 -0.44
CA ASN A 57 -12.95 11.82 0.13
C ASN A 57 -14.25 11.03 -0.11
N HIS A 58 -15.40 11.70 -0.05
CA HIS A 58 -16.67 11.08 -0.43
C HIS A 58 -16.70 10.65 -1.91
N VAL A 59 -16.20 11.50 -2.82
CA VAL A 59 -16.09 11.17 -4.25
C VAL A 59 -15.20 9.94 -4.44
N ILE A 60 -14.03 9.91 -3.78
CA ILE A 60 -13.11 8.77 -3.83
C ILE A 60 -13.80 7.49 -3.33
N ALA A 61 -14.43 7.56 -2.15
CA ALA A 61 -15.09 6.40 -1.55
C ALA A 61 -16.28 5.88 -2.39
N LEU A 62 -17.05 6.77 -3.00
CA LEU A 62 -18.16 6.43 -3.89
C LEU A 62 -17.70 5.85 -5.23
N SER A 63 -16.53 6.25 -5.75
CA SER A 63 -15.99 5.69 -6.99
C SER A 63 -15.68 4.19 -6.89
N GLU A 64 -15.55 3.67 -5.67
CA GLU A 64 -15.36 2.25 -5.38
C GLU A 64 -16.68 1.46 -5.25
N CYS A 65 -17.82 2.13 -5.38
CA CYS A 65 -19.12 1.50 -5.24
C CYS A 65 -19.63 0.98 -6.58
N PRO A 66 -20.06 -0.29 -6.68
CA PRO A 66 -20.76 -0.80 -7.86
C PRO A 66 -22.06 -0.04 -8.09
N ILE A 67 -22.44 0.10 -9.36
CA ILE A 67 -23.75 0.60 -9.77
C ILE A 67 -24.63 -0.60 -10.07
N ASP A 68 -25.81 -0.66 -9.47
CA ASP A 68 -26.82 -1.64 -9.80
C ASP A 68 -27.27 -1.45 -11.25
N SER A 69 -27.08 -2.47 -12.08
CA SER A 69 -27.37 -2.42 -13.53
C SER A 69 -28.86 -2.30 -13.86
N ILE A 70 -29.75 -2.58 -12.92
CA ILE A 70 -31.19 -2.56 -13.09
C ILE A 70 -31.79 -1.23 -12.62
N THR A 71 -31.39 -0.78 -11.43
CA THR A 71 -31.96 0.41 -10.79
C THR A 71 -31.11 1.67 -10.99
N GLY A 72 -29.87 1.56 -11.45
CA GLY A 72 -28.90 2.66 -11.52
C GLY A 72 -28.46 3.18 -10.15
N SER A 73 -28.82 2.50 -9.07
CA SER A 73 -28.50 2.91 -7.71
C SER A 73 -27.08 2.48 -7.33
N ILE A 74 -26.42 3.32 -6.52
CA ILE A 74 -25.11 2.98 -5.95
C ILE A 74 -25.30 1.90 -4.88
N ILE A 75 -24.51 0.82 -4.97
CA ILE A 75 -24.47 -0.24 -3.97
C ILE A 75 -23.30 0.05 -3.02
N ASP A 76 -23.57 0.17 -1.73
CA ASP A 76 -22.52 0.38 -0.71
C ASP A 76 -21.46 -0.74 -0.78
N SER A 77 -20.28 -0.39 -1.23
CA SER A 77 -19.12 -1.30 -1.22
C SER A 77 -18.57 -1.50 0.20
N ILE A 78 -17.74 -2.55 0.37
CA ILE A 78 -17.05 -2.75 1.63
C ILE A 78 -16.11 -1.59 1.94
N GLN A 79 -15.49 -0.98 0.92
CA GLN A 79 -14.61 0.17 1.04
C GLN A 79 -15.38 1.41 1.51
N TYR A 80 -16.57 1.67 0.96
CA TYR A 80 -17.38 2.81 1.37
C TYR A 80 -17.89 2.68 2.81
N LYS A 81 -18.29 1.48 3.21
CA LYS A 81 -18.66 1.20 4.61
C LYS A 81 -17.48 1.41 5.54
N ALA A 82 -16.31 0.88 5.16
CA ALA A 82 -15.07 1.04 5.92
C ALA A 82 -14.63 2.50 6.03
N PHE A 83 -14.81 3.30 4.97
CA PHE A 83 -14.56 4.74 5.00
C PHE A 83 -15.49 5.46 6.00
N LYS A 84 -16.78 5.23 5.95
CA LYS A 84 -17.73 5.81 6.93
C LYS A 84 -17.38 5.43 8.37
N PHE A 85 -16.89 4.22 8.59
CA PHE A 85 -16.56 3.69 9.90
C PHE A 85 -15.34 4.36 10.55
N ILE A 86 -14.51 5.09 9.79
CA ILE A 86 -13.36 5.85 10.33
C ILE A 86 -13.80 6.86 11.41
N ALA A 87 -14.93 7.55 11.22
CA ALA A 87 -15.43 8.54 12.18
C ALA A 87 -15.90 7.92 13.51
N ASP A 88 -16.40 6.68 13.47
CA ASP A 88 -16.91 5.97 14.64
C ASP A 88 -15.78 5.31 15.44
N THR A 89 -14.80 4.74 14.72
CA THR A 89 -13.67 4.03 15.34
C THR A 89 -12.48 4.92 15.66
N LEU A 90 -12.42 6.12 15.09
CA LEU A 90 -11.29 7.04 15.13
C LEU A 90 -9.99 6.36 14.69
N ALA A 91 -10.12 5.50 13.66
CA ALA A 91 -9.01 4.72 13.11
C ALA A 91 -9.24 4.41 11.61
N PHE A 92 -8.18 4.43 10.84
CA PHE A 92 -8.17 3.87 9.49
C PHE A 92 -8.15 2.34 9.54
N ASN A 93 -8.40 1.70 8.41
CA ASN A 93 -8.40 0.25 8.30
C ASN A 93 -7.93 -0.19 6.90
N THR A 94 -7.81 -1.50 6.67
CA THR A 94 -7.30 -2.06 5.41
C THR A 94 -8.12 -1.73 4.17
N HIS A 95 -9.42 -1.47 4.33
CA HIS A 95 -10.32 -1.11 3.23
C HIS A 95 -10.46 0.40 3.03
N ALA A 96 -10.07 1.19 4.02
CA ALA A 96 -10.05 2.65 3.98
C ALA A 96 -8.74 3.17 4.61
N PRO A 97 -7.60 3.05 3.91
CA PRO A 97 -6.29 3.39 4.43
C PRO A 97 -6.01 4.89 4.39
N ALA A 98 -5.15 5.36 5.29
CA ALA A 98 -4.84 6.78 5.48
C ALA A 98 -4.22 7.43 4.24
N GLU A 99 -3.36 6.72 3.52
CA GLU A 99 -2.68 7.20 2.32
C GLU A 99 -3.64 7.68 1.23
N ILE A 100 -4.88 7.21 1.22
CA ILE A 100 -5.92 7.60 0.26
C ILE A 100 -6.72 8.81 0.75
N TYR A 101 -7.09 8.86 2.03
CA TYR A 101 -8.07 9.83 2.52
C TYR A 101 -7.46 11.02 3.27
N VAL A 102 -6.22 10.91 3.75
CA VAL A 102 -5.52 12.02 4.43
C VAL A 102 -5.13 13.17 3.49
N PRO A 103 -4.68 12.98 2.24
CA PRO A 103 -4.24 14.08 1.37
C PRO A 103 -5.26 15.20 1.18
N ALA A 104 -6.54 14.88 0.95
CA ALA A 104 -7.59 15.88 0.80
C ALA A 104 -7.83 16.65 2.10
N PHE A 105 -7.87 15.95 3.24
CA PHE A 105 -7.97 16.56 4.56
C PHE A 105 -6.80 17.52 4.84
N LEU A 106 -5.55 17.14 4.55
CA LEU A 106 -4.39 18.01 4.76
C LEU A 106 -4.45 19.27 3.89
N SER A 107 -5.03 19.19 2.70
CA SER A 107 -5.25 20.36 1.82
C SER A 107 -6.21 21.38 2.45
N GLU A 108 -7.24 20.94 3.16
CA GLU A 108 -8.17 21.80 3.89
C GLU A 108 -7.59 22.28 5.23
N LYS A 109 -6.94 21.40 5.97
CA LYS A 109 -6.38 21.69 7.30
C LYS A 109 -5.20 22.67 7.23
N PHE A 110 -4.34 22.51 6.22
CA PHE A 110 -3.11 23.29 6.05
C PHE A 110 -3.04 23.99 4.68
N PRO A 111 -4.00 24.86 4.34
CA PRO A 111 -4.12 25.43 2.99
C PRO A 111 -2.97 26.37 2.61
N ARG A 112 -2.23 26.91 3.62
CA ARG A 112 -1.15 27.88 3.41
C ARG A 112 0.24 27.26 3.35
N LEU A 113 0.38 25.95 3.57
CA LEU A 113 1.66 25.27 3.39
C LEU A 113 2.01 25.18 1.91
N GLN A 114 3.25 25.57 1.59
CA GLN A 114 3.75 25.60 0.22
C GLN A 114 4.38 24.27 -0.20
N PRO A 115 4.53 24.03 -1.51
CA PRO A 115 5.32 22.91 -2.01
C PRO A 115 6.71 22.84 -1.36
N GLY A 116 7.15 21.63 -1.01
CA GLY A 116 8.34 21.37 -0.19
C GLY A 116 8.05 21.18 1.29
N SER A 117 6.83 21.50 1.78
CA SER A 117 6.44 21.21 3.15
C SER A 117 6.24 19.70 3.37
N MET A 118 6.48 19.27 4.61
CA MET A 118 6.24 17.88 5.04
C MET A 118 5.42 17.84 6.33
N ILE A 119 4.54 16.86 6.44
CA ILE A 119 3.82 16.57 7.69
C ILE A 119 4.12 15.11 8.07
N ARG A 120 4.74 14.93 9.23
CA ARG A 120 4.89 13.63 9.86
C ARG A 120 3.64 13.38 10.69
N LEU A 121 2.72 12.60 10.14
CA LEU A 121 1.38 12.40 10.67
C LEU A 121 1.30 11.11 11.45
N SER A 122 0.89 11.20 12.73
CA SER A 122 0.55 10.05 13.57
C SER A 122 -0.96 9.87 13.61
N TYR A 123 -1.42 8.63 13.42
CA TYR A 123 -2.83 8.26 13.38
C TYR A 123 -3.06 6.82 13.83
N HIS A 124 -4.30 6.51 14.16
CA HIS A 124 -4.71 5.16 14.56
C HIS A 124 -5.07 4.31 13.34
N VAL A 125 -4.70 3.04 13.39
CA VAL A 125 -5.07 2.02 12.40
C VAL A 125 -5.66 0.82 13.13
N LEU A 126 -6.84 0.40 12.71
CA LEU A 126 -7.47 -0.84 13.16
C LEU A 126 -6.87 -2.02 12.38
N ARG A 127 -6.23 -2.91 13.10
CA ARG A 127 -5.62 -4.15 12.61
C ARG A 127 -6.23 -5.33 13.33
N SER A 128 -7.02 -6.14 12.61
CA SER A 128 -7.76 -7.24 13.23
C SER A 128 -8.58 -6.76 14.43
N ASP A 129 -8.19 -7.08 15.66
CA ASP A 129 -8.89 -6.72 16.89
C ASP A 129 -8.16 -5.66 17.72
N SER A 130 -7.15 -4.99 17.15
CA SER A 130 -6.33 -4.01 17.88
C SER A 130 -6.20 -2.71 17.12
N ILE A 131 -6.15 -1.59 17.86
CA ILE A 131 -5.81 -0.28 17.32
C ILE A 131 -4.33 -0.02 17.61
N ILE A 132 -3.57 0.26 16.55
CA ILE A 132 -2.15 0.65 16.65
C ILE A 132 -1.98 2.09 16.18
N VAL A 133 -0.87 2.72 16.57
CA VAL A 133 -0.47 4.03 16.05
C VAL A 133 0.51 3.80 14.91
N GLU A 134 0.22 4.37 13.75
CA GLU A 134 1.17 4.50 12.64
C GLU A 134 1.59 5.96 12.49
N THR A 135 2.83 6.18 12.04
CA THR A 135 3.34 7.51 11.68
C THR A 135 3.86 7.47 10.26
N VAL A 136 3.32 8.32 9.40
CA VAL A 136 3.67 8.38 7.97
C VAL A 136 3.95 9.82 7.57
N THR A 137 4.97 10.03 6.74
CA THR A 137 5.28 11.34 6.17
C THR A 137 4.40 11.61 4.95
N PHE A 138 3.78 12.79 4.93
CA PHE A 138 3.08 13.36 3.78
C PHE A 138 3.86 14.57 3.28
N SER A 139 4.22 14.57 2.01
CA SER A 139 4.97 15.66 1.37
C SER A 139 4.05 16.50 0.50
N ARG A 140 4.19 17.84 0.58
CA ARG A 140 3.44 18.79 -0.23
C ARG A 140 4.21 19.07 -1.53
N PHE A 141 3.59 18.72 -2.64
CA PHE A 141 3.94 19.14 -3.99
C PHE A 141 2.88 20.17 -4.46
N ASP A 142 2.30 20.02 -5.63
CA ASP A 142 1.01 20.62 -6.00
C ASP A 142 -0.16 20.02 -5.21
N VAL A 143 -0.02 18.75 -4.83
CA VAL A 143 -0.92 17.99 -3.95
C VAL A 143 -0.16 17.41 -2.75
N TRP A 144 -0.86 16.93 -1.73
CA TRP A 144 -0.27 16.12 -0.68
C TRP A 144 -0.09 14.68 -1.15
N VAL A 145 1.08 14.11 -0.91
CA VAL A 145 1.44 12.74 -1.30
C VAL A 145 1.98 12.00 -0.07
N SER A 146 1.42 10.82 0.19
CA SER A 146 1.90 9.91 1.22
C SER A 146 3.27 9.32 0.85
N ALA A 147 4.13 9.07 1.83
CA ALA A 147 5.32 8.23 1.66
C ALA A 147 4.97 6.75 1.40
N ILE A 148 3.73 6.35 1.59
CA ILE A 148 3.19 5.05 1.17
C ILE A 148 2.45 5.23 -0.14
N TYR A 149 2.98 4.66 -1.22
CA TYR A 149 2.39 4.74 -2.57
C TYR A 149 1.40 3.62 -2.85
N TYR A 150 1.60 2.46 -2.24
CA TYR A 150 0.70 1.32 -2.34
C TYR A 150 0.87 0.41 -1.13
N ARG A 151 -0.26 -0.03 -0.58
CA ARG A 151 -0.32 -1.04 0.49
C ARG A 151 -1.46 -2.00 0.21
N GLN A 152 -1.18 -3.29 0.29
CA GLN A 152 -2.20 -4.33 0.20
C GLN A 152 -1.92 -5.41 1.23
N ALA A 153 -2.63 -5.37 2.34
CA ALA A 153 -2.71 -6.50 3.26
C ALA A 153 -3.66 -7.54 2.66
N ILE A 154 -3.14 -8.71 2.28
CA ILE A 154 -3.91 -9.76 1.61
C ILE A 154 -4.41 -10.78 2.62
N ALA A 155 -3.62 -11.08 3.65
CA ALA A 155 -3.98 -12.05 4.69
C ALA A 155 -4.52 -11.37 5.97
N GLY A 156 -5.16 -12.12 6.83
CA GLY A 156 -5.79 -11.64 8.05
C GLY A 156 -7.11 -10.93 7.75
N ASP A 157 -7.20 -9.66 8.11
CA ASP A 157 -8.31 -8.75 7.80
C ASP A 157 -8.20 -8.10 6.42
N GLY A 158 -7.18 -8.50 5.63
CA GLY A 158 -7.00 -8.07 4.25
C GLY A 158 -7.90 -8.82 3.27
N ASN A 159 -7.72 -8.51 1.99
CA ASN A 159 -8.47 -9.13 0.89
C ASN A 159 -7.61 -9.13 -0.38
N GLN A 160 -8.09 -9.81 -1.43
CA GLN A 160 -7.45 -9.77 -2.75
C GLN A 160 -7.36 -8.36 -3.32
N GLY A 161 -8.21 -7.43 -2.87
CA GLY A 161 -8.25 -6.06 -3.34
C GLY A 161 -8.52 -5.98 -4.85
N LYS A 162 -7.78 -5.08 -5.51
CA LYS A 162 -7.82 -4.86 -6.95
C LYS A 162 -6.74 -5.64 -7.71
N LEU A 163 -6.17 -6.68 -7.12
CA LEU A 163 -5.24 -7.57 -7.80
C LEU A 163 -5.97 -8.33 -8.92
N VAL A 164 -5.40 -8.30 -10.12
CA VAL A 164 -5.97 -8.93 -11.31
C VAL A 164 -5.21 -10.21 -11.63
N ILE A 165 -5.92 -11.33 -11.76
CA ILE A 165 -5.35 -12.62 -12.16
C ILE A 165 -5.49 -12.78 -13.67
N GLN A 166 -4.41 -13.17 -14.36
CA GLN A 166 -4.40 -13.47 -15.80
C GLN A 166 -3.65 -14.77 -16.07
N ASN A 167 -4.33 -15.74 -16.67
CA ASN A 167 -3.72 -16.98 -17.14
C ASN A 167 -3.35 -16.85 -18.60
N VAL A 168 -2.07 -16.96 -18.93
CA VAL A 168 -1.57 -17.06 -20.31
C VAL A 168 -1.58 -18.52 -20.75
N ILE A 169 -1.12 -19.41 -19.86
CA ILE A 169 -1.18 -20.85 -20.01
C ILE A 169 -1.79 -21.43 -18.72
N LYS A 170 -2.86 -22.18 -18.87
CA LYS A 170 -3.48 -22.95 -17.79
C LYS A 170 -4.02 -24.24 -18.38
N ASP A 171 -3.57 -25.36 -17.83
CA ASP A 171 -4.07 -26.66 -18.20
C ASP A 171 -5.56 -26.81 -17.87
N ASP A 172 -6.33 -27.52 -18.70
CA ASP A 172 -7.79 -27.70 -18.51
C ASP A 172 -8.13 -28.53 -17.26
N GLU A 173 -7.21 -29.34 -16.78
CA GLU A 173 -7.34 -30.09 -15.52
C GLU A 173 -7.34 -29.16 -14.30
N LEU A 174 -6.77 -27.95 -14.41
CA LEU A 174 -6.72 -26.99 -13.31
C LEU A 174 -7.95 -26.07 -13.33
N SER A 175 -8.65 -25.98 -12.21
CA SER A 175 -9.73 -25.02 -12.03
C SER A 175 -9.17 -23.58 -11.98
N TYR A 176 -8.03 -23.40 -11.34
CA TYR A 176 -7.30 -22.13 -11.20
C TYR A 176 -5.80 -22.41 -11.02
N VAL A 177 -4.97 -21.44 -11.30
CA VAL A 177 -3.55 -21.41 -10.91
C VAL A 177 -3.38 -20.56 -9.65
N TRP A 178 -3.99 -19.39 -9.60
CA TRP A 178 -4.00 -18.50 -8.44
C TRP A 178 -5.31 -18.59 -7.67
N SER A 179 -5.20 -18.58 -6.36
CA SER A 179 -6.32 -18.47 -5.42
C SER A 179 -5.99 -17.50 -4.31
N PHE A 180 -7.02 -17.06 -3.57
CA PHE A 180 -6.90 -16.17 -2.42
C PHE A 180 -7.24 -16.93 -1.13
N SER A 181 -6.49 -16.65 -0.08
CA SER A 181 -6.72 -17.18 1.27
C SER A 181 -6.53 -16.09 2.32
N ASN A 182 -7.48 -15.96 3.24
CA ASN A 182 -7.36 -15.04 4.39
C ASN A 182 -6.16 -15.37 5.30
N ARG A 183 -5.68 -16.61 5.27
CA ARG A 183 -4.55 -17.03 6.12
C ARG A 183 -3.21 -16.85 5.44
N TYR A 184 -3.12 -17.16 4.15
CA TYR A 184 -1.85 -17.28 3.43
C TYR A 184 -1.64 -16.22 2.37
N GLY A 185 -2.66 -15.42 2.05
CA GLY A 185 -2.60 -14.41 1.00
C GLY A 185 -2.94 -14.96 -0.38
N MET A 186 -2.24 -14.49 -1.41
CA MET A 186 -2.33 -15.06 -2.76
C MET A 186 -1.50 -16.35 -2.82
N ILE A 187 -2.07 -17.37 -3.44
CA ILE A 187 -1.45 -18.71 -3.55
C ILE A 187 -1.45 -19.11 -5.01
N ALA A 188 -0.27 -19.36 -5.58
CA ALA A 188 -0.11 -20.02 -6.87
C ALA A 188 0.19 -21.50 -6.68
N SER A 189 -0.46 -22.36 -7.43
CA SER A 189 -0.11 -23.77 -7.56
C SER A 189 -0.68 -24.34 -8.84
N ALA A 190 0.11 -25.14 -9.53
CA ALA A 190 -0.31 -25.93 -10.68
C ALA A 190 -0.15 -27.44 -10.42
N TYR A 191 -0.29 -27.85 -9.16
CA TYR A 191 -0.29 -29.24 -8.74
C TYR A 191 -1.71 -29.69 -8.39
N LYS A 192 -2.15 -30.83 -8.97
CA LYS A 192 -3.47 -31.41 -8.70
C LYS A 192 -3.45 -32.92 -8.88
N GLY A 193 -4.03 -33.64 -7.93
CA GLY A 193 -4.24 -35.07 -8.04
C GLY A 193 -2.98 -35.91 -8.19
N GLY A 194 -1.84 -35.48 -7.66
CA GLY A 194 -0.56 -36.16 -7.78
C GLY A 194 0.30 -35.72 -8.97
N ASN A 195 -0.20 -34.83 -9.82
CA ASN A 195 0.48 -34.40 -11.05
C ASN A 195 0.80 -32.90 -11.04
N ASN A 196 1.92 -32.53 -11.69
CA ASN A 196 2.27 -31.16 -12.02
C ASN A 196 1.75 -30.83 -13.42
N TYR A 197 1.25 -29.62 -13.60
CA TYR A 197 0.71 -29.13 -14.87
C TYR A 197 1.46 -27.90 -15.35
N PRO A 198 1.76 -27.78 -16.65
CA PRO A 198 2.35 -26.56 -17.22
C PRO A 198 1.43 -25.37 -17.03
N SER A 199 1.99 -24.25 -16.58
CA SER A 199 1.25 -23.00 -16.39
C SER A 199 2.16 -21.80 -16.61
N LEU A 200 1.57 -20.71 -17.11
CA LEU A 200 2.10 -19.34 -17.07
C LEU A 200 0.96 -18.43 -16.65
N SER A 201 1.03 -17.93 -15.45
CA SER A 201 -0.06 -17.18 -14.85
C SER A 201 0.45 -16.00 -14.02
N TRP A 202 -0.33 -14.93 -13.96
CA TRP A 202 0.06 -13.67 -13.38
C TRP A 202 -0.96 -13.17 -12.35
N VAL A 203 -0.43 -12.46 -11.34
CA VAL A 203 -1.19 -11.54 -10.50
C VAL A 203 -0.60 -10.15 -10.68
N VAL A 204 -1.42 -9.16 -11.03
CA VAL A 204 -0.97 -7.80 -11.32
C VAL A 204 -1.64 -6.81 -10.37
N THR A 205 -0.86 -5.89 -9.83
CA THR A 205 -1.34 -4.79 -8.99
C THR A 205 -2.13 -3.75 -9.80
N PRO A 206 -3.02 -2.96 -9.18
CA PRO A 206 -3.47 -1.72 -9.79
C PRO A 206 -2.29 -0.79 -10.08
N SER A 207 -2.56 0.30 -10.81
CA SER A 207 -1.55 1.32 -11.09
C SER A 207 -1.05 1.99 -9.81
N ILE A 208 0.26 2.05 -9.65
CA ILE A 208 0.96 2.67 -8.52
C ILE A 208 1.66 3.93 -9.04
N ASP A 209 1.37 5.07 -8.43
CA ASP A 209 1.86 6.37 -8.89
C ASP A 209 3.16 6.77 -8.17
N LEU A 210 4.29 6.68 -8.87
CA LEU A 210 5.61 7.08 -8.37
C LEU A 210 6.08 8.44 -8.91
N ARG A 211 5.16 9.28 -9.46
CA ARG A 211 5.54 10.56 -10.06
C ARG A 211 6.18 11.53 -9.07
N TYR A 212 5.86 11.40 -7.79
CA TYR A 212 6.41 12.22 -6.71
C TYR A 212 7.39 11.46 -5.81
N ALA A 213 7.69 10.21 -6.14
CA ALA A 213 8.63 9.40 -5.37
C ALA A 213 10.06 9.91 -5.51
N LYS A 214 10.89 9.68 -4.49
CA LYS A 214 12.32 10.01 -4.47
C LYS A 214 13.20 8.77 -4.44
N ASN A 215 12.88 7.84 -3.54
CA ASN A 215 13.61 6.59 -3.34
C ASN A 215 12.65 5.43 -3.01
N PRO A 216 11.68 5.14 -3.91
CA PRO A 216 10.65 4.16 -3.63
C PRO A 216 11.22 2.76 -3.50
N LYS A 217 10.71 2.02 -2.52
CA LYS A 217 11.05 0.62 -2.26
C LYS A 217 9.81 -0.23 -2.30
N PHE A 218 9.98 -1.48 -2.71
CA PHE A 218 8.93 -2.49 -2.70
C PHE A 218 9.32 -3.63 -1.78
N SER A 219 8.40 -4.07 -0.94
CA SER A 219 8.56 -5.27 -0.12
C SER A 219 7.27 -6.05 -0.01
N PHE A 220 7.40 -7.34 0.25
CA PHE A 220 6.28 -8.24 0.54
C PHE A 220 6.77 -9.46 1.31
N ASP A 221 5.84 -10.18 1.92
CA ASP A 221 6.12 -11.46 2.57
C ASP A 221 5.79 -12.60 1.63
N GLN A 222 6.64 -13.61 1.57
CA GLN A 222 6.45 -14.78 0.71
C GLN A 222 6.87 -16.07 1.38
N ALA A 223 6.22 -17.17 0.99
CA ALA A 223 6.61 -18.52 1.28
C ALA A 223 6.54 -19.36 -0.01
N ARG A 224 7.39 -20.37 -0.13
CA ARG A 224 7.38 -21.28 -1.27
C ARG A 224 7.73 -22.66 -0.83
N LYS A 225 7.06 -23.64 -1.39
CA LYS A 225 7.42 -25.04 -1.24
C LYS A 225 7.30 -25.76 -2.57
N TYR A 226 8.09 -26.81 -2.72
CA TYR A 226 8.16 -27.58 -3.96
C TYR A 226 8.74 -26.77 -5.13
N GLY A 227 8.53 -27.23 -6.37
CA GLY A 227 9.09 -26.64 -7.58
C GLY A 227 10.54 -27.04 -7.83
N VAL A 228 11.12 -26.55 -8.90
CA VAL A 228 12.47 -26.91 -9.37
C VAL A 228 13.42 -25.70 -9.24
N ASP A 229 13.03 -24.56 -9.80
CA ASP A 229 13.89 -23.36 -9.89
C ASP A 229 13.10 -22.10 -9.54
N PHE A 230 13.37 -21.53 -8.35
CA PHE A 230 12.68 -20.32 -7.88
C PHE A 230 12.75 -19.17 -8.89
N PHE A 231 13.92 -18.93 -9.46
CA PHE A 231 14.17 -17.80 -10.35
C PHE A 231 13.58 -17.94 -11.76
N LYS A 232 12.96 -19.09 -12.04
CA LYS A 232 12.16 -19.31 -13.25
C LYS A 232 10.68 -19.42 -12.96
N GLU A 233 10.35 -19.89 -11.77
CA GLU A 233 8.96 -20.20 -11.39
C GLU A 233 8.24 -19.05 -10.70
N CYS A 234 8.97 -18.16 -9.97
CA CYS A 234 8.41 -17.16 -9.08
C CYS A 234 9.06 -15.80 -9.34
N LEU A 235 8.66 -15.10 -10.39
CA LEU A 235 9.26 -13.83 -10.78
C LEU A 235 8.41 -12.64 -10.34
N VAL A 236 9.08 -11.62 -9.83
CA VAL A 236 8.48 -10.29 -9.61
C VAL A 236 8.89 -9.40 -10.76
N MET A 237 7.89 -8.85 -11.44
CA MET A 237 8.04 -8.10 -12.67
C MET A 237 7.42 -6.71 -12.49
N LEU A 238 7.86 -5.74 -13.31
CA LEU A 238 7.32 -4.39 -13.31
C LEU A 238 7.10 -3.91 -14.75
N SER A 239 5.94 -3.27 -14.95
CA SER A 239 5.60 -2.63 -16.23
C SER A 239 5.21 -1.16 -16.03
N THR A 240 5.57 -0.32 -16.98
CA THR A 240 5.13 1.09 -17.08
C THR A 240 4.10 1.32 -18.19
N ASP A 241 3.77 0.30 -18.96
CA ASP A 241 2.89 0.34 -20.12
C ASP A 241 1.77 -0.73 -20.10
N TYR A 242 1.57 -1.39 -18.95
CA TYR A 242 0.50 -2.38 -18.81
C TYR A 242 -0.88 -1.72 -18.92
N VAL A 243 -1.72 -2.25 -19.81
CA VAL A 243 -3.07 -1.77 -20.12
C VAL A 243 -4.15 -2.86 -20.01
N GLY A 244 -3.95 -3.81 -19.11
CA GLY A 244 -4.93 -4.85 -18.83
C GLY A 244 -4.66 -6.20 -19.50
N ASP A 245 -3.56 -6.37 -20.24
CA ASP A 245 -3.16 -7.64 -20.85
C ASP A 245 -1.64 -7.82 -20.68
N VAL A 246 -1.25 -8.84 -19.90
CA VAL A 246 0.16 -9.12 -19.57
C VAL A 246 1.02 -9.50 -20.77
N THR A 247 0.40 -9.90 -21.88
CA THR A 247 1.10 -10.30 -23.11
C THR A 247 1.36 -9.14 -24.08
N LYS A 248 0.78 -7.95 -23.77
CA LYS A 248 0.82 -6.78 -24.66
C LYS A 248 1.60 -5.60 -24.10
N CYS A 249 2.46 -5.83 -23.12
CA CYS A 249 3.27 -4.81 -22.50
C CYS A 249 4.68 -5.34 -22.23
N HIS A 250 5.58 -4.43 -21.90
CA HIS A 250 6.93 -4.78 -21.52
C HIS A 250 7.02 -5.00 -19.99
N TRP A 251 7.74 -6.05 -19.59
CA TRP A 251 7.99 -6.37 -18.19
C TRP A 251 9.50 -6.39 -17.91
N ASP A 252 9.92 -5.56 -16.97
CA ASP A 252 11.26 -5.63 -16.37
C ASP A 252 11.23 -6.56 -15.15
N THR A 253 12.20 -7.45 -15.01
CA THR A 253 12.35 -8.24 -13.77
C THR A 253 12.88 -7.36 -12.66
N ILE A 254 12.23 -7.39 -11.48
CA ILE A 254 12.75 -6.76 -10.26
C ILE A 254 13.67 -7.78 -9.58
N PRO A 255 14.96 -7.48 -9.38
CA PRO A 255 15.87 -8.40 -8.70
C PRO A 255 15.51 -8.51 -7.21
N TYR A 256 15.55 -9.72 -6.69
CA TYR A 256 15.45 -9.95 -5.25
C TYR A 256 16.68 -9.41 -4.53
N ASN A 257 16.48 -8.91 -3.32
CA ASN A 257 17.56 -8.47 -2.46
C ASN A 257 18.45 -9.65 -2.02
N GLN A 258 19.64 -9.31 -1.57
CA GLN A 258 20.60 -10.23 -0.96
C GLN A 258 20.87 -9.81 0.48
N ASP A 259 21.18 -10.79 1.34
CA ASP A 259 21.72 -10.55 2.67
C ASP A 259 23.19 -10.09 2.61
N GLU A 260 23.79 -9.82 3.78
CA GLU A 260 25.20 -9.41 3.89
C GLU A 260 26.19 -10.48 3.39
N GLN A 261 25.76 -11.74 3.30
CA GLN A 261 26.53 -12.87 2.80
C GLN A 261 26.35 -13.10 1.29
N GLY A 262 25.46 -12.33 0.62
CA GLY A 262 25.17 -12.43 -0.81
C GLY A 262 24.14 -13.48 -1.15
N ASN A 263 23.41 -14.07 -0.18
CA ASN A 263 22.32 -14.98 -0.43
C ASN A 263 21.05 -14.19 -0.75
N PHE A 264 20.29 -14.61 -1.77
CA PHE A 264 19.02 -13.97 -2.09
C PHE A 264 17.99 -14.15 -0.98
N LEU A 265 17.24 -13.08 -0.68
CA LEU A 265 16.13 -13.09 0.27
C LEU A 265 14.89 -13.72 -0.37
N VAL A 266 14.98 -15.03 -0.62
CA VAL A 266 13.93 -15.85 -1.23
C VAL A 266 13.73 -17.14 -0.44
N PRO A 267 12.50 -17.72 -0.42
CA PRO A 267 12.25 -18.99 0.23
C PRO A 267 13.07 -20.13 -0.40
N ASP A 268 13.70 -20.94 0.42
CA ASP A 268 14.53 -22.07 0.00
C ASP A 268 13.71 -23.30 -0.49
N GLY A 269 12.38 -23.24 -0.35
CA GLY A 269 11.48 -24.32 -0.74
C GLY A 269 11.31 -25.44 0.30
N SER A 270 11.95 -25.34 1.45
CA SER A 270 11.91 -26.39 2.48
C SER A 270 10.75 -26.23 3.47
N SER A 271 10.24 -25.00 3.68
CA SER A 271 9.24 -24.70 4.70
C SER A 271 8.12 -23.78 4.21
N TRP A 272 7.03 -23.70 4.98
CA TRP A 272 5.93 -22.74 4.80
C TRP A 272 6.13 -21.45 5.61
N THR A 273 7.34 -21.22 6.11
CA THR A 273 7.64 -20.00 6.86
C THR A 273 7.71 -18.82 5.90
N PHE A 274 6.88 -17.82 6.16
CA PHE A 274 6.94 -16.57 5.43
C PHE A 274 8.22 -15.82 5.78
N MET A 275 8.85 -15.26 4.76
CA MET A 275 9.97 -14.35 4.88
C MET A 275 9.69 -13.07 4.09
N ASN A 276 10.21 -11.95 4.59
CA ASN A 276 10.13 -10.66 3.89
C ASN A 276 11.24 -10.57 2.84
N THR A 277 10.92 -9.99 1.69
CA THR A 277 11.88 -9.77 0.58
C THR A 277 12.93 -8.69 0.86
N GLY A 278 12.79 -7.95 1.98
CA GLY A 278 13.49 -6.69 2.14
C GLY A 278 13.02 -5.62 1.16
N GLU A 279 13.65 -4.47 1.21
CA GLU A 279 13.30 -3.29 0.40
C GLU A 279 13.93 -3.38 -1.00
N MET A 280 13.18 -3.90 -1.98
CA MET A 280 13.58 -3.99 -3.39
C MET A 280 13.56 -2.59 -4.02
N ASP A 281 14.61 -2.20 -4.73
CA ASP A 281 14.78 -0.85 -5.26
C ASP A 281 13.90 -0.57 -6.49
N LEU A 282 13.11 0.51 -6.43
CA LEU A 282 12.30 1.01 -7.53
C LEU A 282 12.76 2.38 -8.07
N SER A 283 13.95 2.84 -7.71
CA SER A 283 14.46 4.18 -8.07
C SER A 283 14.51 4.43 -9.58
N LYS A 284 14.71 3.37 -10.40
CA LYS A 284 14.63 3.40 -11.87
C LYS A 284 13.28 3.90 -12.40
N TYR A 285 12.22 3.82 -11.58
CA TYR A 285 10.84 4.09 -11.98
C TYR A 285 10.27 5.37 -11.37
N VAL A 286 11.10 6.16 -10.70
CA VAL A 286 10.73 7.51 -10.22
C VAL A 286 10.19 8.35 -11.38
N GLY A 287 9.13 9.11 -11.12
CA GLY A 287 8.44 9.94 -12.12
C GLY A 287 7.43 9.19 -13.00
N LYS A 288 7.23 7.88 -12.78
CA LYS A 288 6.34 7.03 -13.60
C LYS A 288 5.15 6.51 -12.81
N LYS A 289 4.15 6.02 -13.54
CA LYS A 289 3.15 5.09 -13.04
C LYS A 289 3.58 3.69 -13.40
N ILE A 290 3.41 2.75 -12.47
CA ILE A 290 3.87 1.36 -12.62
C ILE A 290 2.77 0.36 -12.26
N HIS A 291 2.96 -0.86 -12.74
CA HIS A 291 2.26 -2.05 -12.25
C HIS A 291 3.30 -3.09 -11.83
N ILE A 292 3.07 -3.77 -10.71
CA ILE A 292 3.89 -4.91 -10.28
C ILE A 292 3.14 -6.18 -10.64
N GLY A 293 3.84 -7.09 -11.31
CA GLY A 293 3.33 -8.40 -11.72
C GLY A 293 4.06 -9.53 -11.01
N PHE A 294 3.32 -10.49 -10.47
CA PHE A 294 3.83 -11.73 -9.93
C PHE A 294 3.60 -12.82 -10.99
N GLN A 295 4.67 -13.20 -11.68
CA GLN A 295 4.62 -14.24 -12.69
C GLN A 295 4.93 -15.59 -12.08
N TYR A 296 4.00 -16.52 -12.21
CA TYR A 296 4.16 -17.91 -11.84
C TYR A 296 4.28 -18.79 -13.07
N THR A 297 5.29 -19.64 -13.08
CA THR A 297 5.52 -20.63 -14.15
C THR A 297 5.71 -22.01 -13.56
N SER A 298 5.18 -23.02 -14.21
CA SER A 298 5.34 -24.44 -13.84
C SER A 298 5.46 -25.32 -15.07
N SER A 299 5.89 -26.57 -14.86
CA SER A 299 6.01 -27.59 -15.91
C SER A 299 5.48 -28.92 -15.39
N SER A 300 5.50 -29.98 -16.24
CA SER A 300 5.23 -31.35 -15.83
C SER A 300 6.27 -31.93 -14.86
N GLU A 301 7.48 -31.36 -14.80
CA GLU A 301 8.56 -31.79 -13.92
C GLU A 301 8.42 -31.21 -12.51
N GLY A 302 7.82 -30.00 -12.38
CA GLY A 302 7.64 -29.34 -11.10
C GLY A 302 6.65 -28.21 -11.14
N ALA A 303 5.89 -28.07 -10.05
CA ALA A 303 4.98 -26.97 -9.80
C ALA A 303 5.18 -26.50 -8.35
N ALA A 304 5.79 -25.35 -8.18
CA ALA A 304 5.89 -24.72 -6.86
C ALA A 304 4.49 -24.42 -6.32
N THR A 305 4.36 -24.41 -4.99
CA THR A 305 3.31 -23.63 -4.34
C THR A 305 3.95 -22.37 -3.81
N TRP A 306 3.56 -21.22 -4.36
CA TRP A 306 4.08 -19.90 -3.99
C TRP A 306 2.99 -19.07 -3.33
N GLU A 307 3.28 -18.57 -2.16
CA GLU A 307 2.36 -17.75 -1.37
C GLU A 307 2.96 -16.35 -1.17
N PHE A 308 2.14 -15.31 -1.28
CA PHE A 308 2.58 -13.96 -0.94
C PHE A 308 1.47 -13.10 -0.31
N LYS A 309 1.89 -12.13 0.51
CA LYS A 309 1.02 -11.19 1.23
C LYS A 309 1.77 -9.91 1.59
N ASN A 310 1.07 -8.93 2.18
CA ASN A 310 1.64 -7.70 2.76
C ASN A 310 2.47 -6.88 1.75
N LEU A 311 1.87 -6.60 0.59
CA LEU A 311 2.53 -5.76 -0.42
C LEU A 311 2.66 -4.32 0.10
N LEU A 312 3.85 -3.75 -0.02
CA LEU A 312 4.13 -2.37 0.38
C LEU A 312 5.07 -1.71 -0.62
N VAL A 313 4.65 -0.58 -1.20
CA VAL A 313 5.52 0.34 -1.93
C VAL A 313 5.56 1.66 -1.18
N SER A 314 6.73 2.04 -0.69
CA SER A 314 6.89 3.24 0.14
C SER A 314 8.28 3.86 -0.01
N GLU A 315 8.42 5.11 0.47
CA GLU A 315 9.74 5.64 0.83
C GLU A 315 10.26 4.90 2.08
N PRO A 316 11.57 4.69 2.22
CA PRO A 316 12.17 4.25 3.47
C PRO A 316 11.81 5.21 4.61
N ALA A 317 11.72 4.71 5.83
CA ALA A 317 11.60 5.57 7.01
C ALA A 317 12.91 6.37 7.18
N GLU A 318 12.80 7.70 7.29
CA GLU A 318 13.92 8.59 7.62
C GLU A 318 14.34 8.45 9.09
#